data_4e14c629bc675a44ef6ac2ed74cd1b5f
#
_entry.id   4e14c629bc675a44ef6ac2ed74cd1b5f
#
_cell.length_a   1.000
_cell.length_b   1.000
_cell.length_c   1.000
_cell.angle_alpha   90.00
_cell.angle_beta   90.00
_cell.angle_gamma   90.00
#
_symmetry.space_group_name_H-M   'P 1'
#
loop_
_entity.id
_entity.type
_entity.pdbx_description
1 polymer ?
#
loop_
_entity_poly.entity_id
_entity_poly.type
_entity_poly.pdbx_seq_one_letter_code
_entity_poly.pdbx_strand_id
1 'polypeptide(L)'
;MTAPNVHTGDPFSLESLTAAVNSEPGRPGQISASGLFSEDGVTTTIVSIEMREGKLGLVEPSARGGSGETVDDEDRKKVPFEIPHYQRNDSILADEVQNVRAFGTENQLEVIEDRVNRKAQRHSSDLTMTLEHQRVGAIKGIVTSKSGGVLVNLYNAFGIAVPAAVPLELDVDATDVSSLWQDVIYSIEDDLDEPYSGIKVYTGRDFHRYLWRHKSVRDTFLYNSGAEVLRRDVPDVYTWGGATWERYKTGAKATSDLGAAYIAPTEARVVIEGVPDLFISRFAPADYNETVNTKGIPFYSRAIEKRNGKGYDLEVQMNAVSLCTKPQTLRKLTLT
;
A
#
# COMPACT_ATOMS: atom_id res chain seq x y z
N MET A 1 28.20 15.09 -20.75
CA MET A 1 26.84 14.79 -21.22
C MET A 1 25.94 15.81 -20.55
N THR A 2 25.46 16.79 -21.28
CA THR A 2 24.51 17.81 -20.82
C THR A 2 23.16 17.15 -20.58
N ALA A 3 22.60 17.34 -19.39
CA ALA A 3 21.22 16.91 -19.09
C ALA A 3 20.27 17.51 -20.14
N PRO A 4 19.27 16.77 -20.62
CA PRO A 4 18.31 17.33 -21.57
C PRO A 4 17.56 18.48 -20.90
N ASN A 5 17.52 19.62 -21.58
CA ASN A 5 16.72 20.79 -21.19
C ASN A 5 15.23 20.39 -21.20
N VAL A 6 14.64 20.18 -20.06
CA VAL A 6 13.24 19.75 -19.87
C VAL A 6 12.25 20.94 -19.99
N HIS A 7 12.71 22.17 -20.22
CA HIS A 7 11.89 23.39 -20.15
C HIS A 7 11.73 24.13 -21.46
N THR A 8 11.25 23.45 -22.51
CA THR A 8 10.78 24.15 -23.74
C THR A 8 9.26 24.11 -23.93
N GLY A 9 8.49 23.60 -22.92
CA GLY A 9 7.03 23.51 -22.94
C GLY A 9 6.35 24.48 -21.95
N ASP A 10 5.05 24.63 -22.06
CA ASP A 10 4.21 25.35 -21.10
C ASP A 10 4.36 24.73 -19.70
N PRO A 11 4.84 25.47 -18.67
CA PRO A 11 5.03 24.95 -17.31
C PRO A 11 3.72 24.50 -16.65
N PHE A 12 2.58 24.92 -17.16
CA PHE A 12 1.25 24.54 -16.66
C PHE A 12 0.62 23.38 -17.45
N SER A 13 1.33 22.83 -18.43
CA SER A 13 0.84 21.68 -19.19
C SER A 13 0.69 20.43 -18.32
N LEU A 14 -0.17 19.51 -18.78
CA LEU A 14 -0.35 18.21 -18.16
C LEU A 14 0.99 17.45 -18.01
N GLU A 15 1.83 17.47 -19.04
CA GLU A 15 3.11 16.77 -19.06
C GLU A 15 4.09 17.32 -18.02
N SER A 16 4.30 18.66 -18.00
CA SER A 16 5.23 19.33 -17.09
C SER A 16 4.83 19.16 -15.63
N LEU A 17 3.56 19.43 -15.27
CA LEU A 17 3.08 19.31 -13.89
C LEU A 17 3.00 17.86 -13.43
N THR A 18 2.63 16.93 -14.30
CA THR A 18 2.62 15.51 -14.00
C THR A 18 4.03 14.98 -13.74
N ALA A 19 5.01 15.38 -14.54
CA ALA A 19 6.42 15.05 -14.31
C ALA A 19 6.92 15.63 -12.97
N ALA A 20 6.59 16.88 -12.66
CA ALA A 20 6.97 17.53 -11.40
C ALA A 20 6.39 16.80 -10.16
N VAL A 21 5.12 16.42 -10.20
CA VAL A 21 4.45 15.74 -9.08
C VAL A 21 4.99 14.32 -8.86
N ASN A 22 5.34 13.60 -9.94
CA ASN A 22 5.90 12.25 -9.82
C ASN A 22 7.40 12.25 -9.50
N SER A 23 8.15 13.33 -9.81
CA SER A 23 9.57 13.44 -9.46
C SER A 23 9.79 13.70 -7.95
N GLU A 24 8.84 14.37 -7.31
CA GLU A 24 8.85 14.65 -5.87
C GLU A 24 7.58 14.11 -5.22
N PRO A 25 7.37 12.81 -5.16
CA PRO A 25 6.20 12.25 -4.54
C PRO A 25 6.15 12.58 -3.05
N GLY A 26 4.95 12.69 -2.50
CA GLY A 26 4.76 12.85 -1.07
C GLY A 26 5.47 11.74 -0.27
N ARG A 27 5.73 11.98 1.02
CA ARG A 27 6.36 10.96 1.87
C ARG A 27 5.53 9.68 1.87
N PRO A 28 6.09 8.55 1.43
CA PRO A 28 5.37 7.29 1.41
C PRO A 28 5.04 6.85 2.85
N GLY A 29 3.92 6.15 3.01
CA GLY A 29 3.62 5.44 4.25
C GLY A 29 4.54 4.23 4.45
N GLN A 30 4.43 3.56 5.61
CA GLN A 30 5.32 2.43 5.95
C GLN A 30 5.18 1.26 4.97
N ILE A 31 3.95 0.93 4.54
CA ILE A 31 3.71 -0.16 3.59
C ILE A 31 4.17 0.24 2.20
N SER A 32 3.92 1.48 1.79
CA SER A 32 4.40 1.99 0.51
C SER A 32 5.92 2.00 0.42
N ALA A 33 6.59 2.36 1.51
CA ALA A 33 8.06 2.39 1.59
C ALA A 33 8.70 0.98 1.67
N SER A 34 7.96 -0.04 2.07
CA SER A 34 8.48 -1.41 2.19
C SER A 34 8.69 -2.13 0.86
N GLY A 35 8.12 -1.62 -0.24
CA GLY A 35 8.16 -2.29 -1.54
C GLY A 35 7.33 -3.57 -1.63
N LEU A 36 6.39 -3.79 -0.68
CA LEU A 36 5.53 -4.97 -0.64
C LEU A 36 4.62 -5.09 -1.87
N PHE A 37 4.19 -3.96 -2.43
CA PHE A 37 3.26 -3.92 -3.55
C PHE A 37 3.99 -3.80 -4.89
N SER A 38 3.69 -4.71 -5.82
CA SER A 38 4.09 -4.61 -7.23
C SER A 38 3.25 -3.52 -7.92
N GLU A 39 3.91 -2.46 -8.37
CA GLU A 39 3.27 -1.31 -9.00
C GLU A 39 3.34 -1.38 -10.51
N ASP A 40 2.20 -1.26 -11.20
CA ASP A 40 2.18 -1.16 -12.65
C ASP A 40 0.97 -0.34 -13.14
N GLY A 41 1.13 0.29 -14.31
CA GLY A 41 0.06 1.01 -14.98
C GLY A 41 -0.73 0.11 -15.92
N VAL A 42 -2.04 0.33 -15.97
CA VAL A 42 -2.94 -0.31 -16.93
C VAL A 42 -3.54 0.71 -17.88
N THR A 43 -4.07 0.26 -19.01
CA THR A 43 -4.74 1.12 -19.99
C THR A 43 -6.25 1.18 -19.80
N THR A 44 -6.77 0.38 -18.87
CA THR A 44 -8.21 0.21 -18.59
C THR A 44 -8.57 0.76 -17.22
N THR A 45 -9.84 1.05 -17.00
CA THR A 45 -10.38 1.44 -15.68
C THR A 45 -10.79 0.25 -14.81
N ILE A 46 -10.63 -0.97 -15.33
CA ILE A 46 -10.95 -2.23 -14.64
C ILE A 46 -9.72 -3.14 -14.71
N VAL A 47 -9.33 -3.69 -13.57
CA VAL A 47 -8.30 -4.73 -13.46
C VAL A 47 -8.97 -6.06 -13.21
N SER A 48 -8.62 -7.08 -13.99
CA SER A 48 -9.09 -8.44 -13.75
C SER A 48 -7.96 -9.29 -13.18
N ILE A 49 -8.22 -9.93 -12.04
CA ILE A 49 -7.31 -10.91 -11.45
C ILE A 49 -7.78 -12.30 -11.92
N GLU A 50 -6.86 -13.06 -12.50
CA GLU A 50 -7.10 -14.45 -12.85
C GLU A 50 -6.85 -15.34 -11.64
N MET A 51 -7.87 -16.04 -11.18
CA MET A 51 -7.71 -17.14 -10.23
C MET A 51 -7.43 -18.42 -11.02
N ARG A 52 -6.34 -19.09 -10.65
CA ARG A 52 -6.08 -20.47 -11.05
C ARG A 52 -6.35 -21.36 -9.85
N GLU A 53 -7.30 -22.23 -9.94
CA GLU A 53 -7.51 -23.32 -8.97
C GLU A 53 -6.61 -24.51 -9.35
N GLY A 54 -5.30 -24.28 -9.43
CA GLY A 54 -4.35 -25.33 -9.77
C GLY A 54 -3.39 -25.57 -8.63
N LYS A 55 -3.33 -26.79 -8.11
CA LYS A 55 -2.27 -27.25 -7.22
C LYS A 55 -1.06 -27.62 -8.08
N LEU A 56 0.14 -27.16 -7.69
CA LEU A 56 1.37 -27.68 -8.25
C LEU A 56 1.45 -29.18 -7.91
N GLY A 57 1.27 -30.03 -8.92
CA GLY A 57 1.38 -31.48 -8.78
C GLY A 57 2.76 -31.97 -9.17
N LEU A 58 3.22 -33.04 -8.51
CA LEU A 58 4.40 -33.76 -8.96
C LEU A 58 4.05 -34.51 -10.26
N VAL A 59 4.93 -34.42 -11.24
CA VAL A 59 4.80 -35.14 -12.52
C VAL A 59 5.48 -36.51 -12.41
N GLU A 60 4.73 -37.59 -12.69
CA GLU A 60 5.31 -38.92 -12.72
C GLU A 60 6.28 -39.08 -13.91
N PRO A 61 7.43 -39.72 -13.70
CA PRO A 61 8.39 -39.94 -14.76
C PRO A 61 7.81 -40.92 -15.79
N SER A 62 7.75 -40.52 -17.06
CA SER A 62 7.35 -41.37 -18.19
C SER A 62 8.60 -41.87 -18.96
N ALA A 63 8.47 -43.04 -19.61
CA ALA A 63 9.52 -43.55 -20.47
C ALA A 63 9.79 -42.59 -21.65
N ARG A 64 11.04 -42.46 -22.09
CA ARG A 64 11.37 -41.61 -23.25
C ARG A 64 10.61 -42.13 -24.50
N GLY A 65 9.79 -41.28 -25.09
CA GLY A 65 8.93 -41.61 -26.24
C GLY A 65 7.57 -42.18 -25.88
N GLY A 66 7.21 -42.26 -24.58
CA GLY A 66 5.85 -42.57 -24.11
C GLY A 66 4.97 -41.31 -24.13
N SER A 67 3.66 -41.53 -24.07
CA SER A 67 2.71 -40.44 -23.87
C SER A 67 2.90 -39.87 -22.46
N GLY A 68 3.11 -38.54 -22.34
CA GLY A 68 3.13 -37.84 -21.06
C GLY A 68 1.72 -37.79 -20.44
N GLU A 69 1.66 -37.37 -19.18
CA GLU A 69 0.41 -37.12 -18.49
C GLU A 69 -0.30 -35.94 -19.17
N THR A 70 -1.59 -36.10 -19.47
CA THR A 70 -2.42 -35.02 -20.02
C THR A 70 -3.07 -34.30 -18.86
N VAL A 71 -2.73 -33.02 -18.68
CA VAL A 71 -3.35 -32.16 -17.68
C VAL A 71 -4.57 -31.51 -18.34
N ASP A 72 -5.74 -31.64 -17.71
CA ASP A 72 -6.95 -30.92 -18.11
C ASP A 72 -6.73 -29.41 -17.91
N ASP A 73 -7.30 -28.59 -18.81
CA ASP A 73 -7.25 -27.13 -18.69
C ASP A 73 -7.94 -26.69 -17.40
N GLU A 74 -7.20 -26.00 -16.53
CA GLU A 74 -7.71 -25.46 -15.27
C GLU A 74 -8.79 -24.41 -15.53
N ASP A 75 -9.86 -24.46 -14.78
CA ASP A 75 -10.93 -23.45 -14.81
C ASP A 75 -10.37 -22.08 -14.37
N ARG A 76 -10.23 -21.17 -15.32
CA ARG A 76 -9.76 -19.79 -15.07
C ARG A 76 -10.94 -18.89 -14.77
N LYS A 77 -11.07 -18.47 -13.53
CA LYS A 77 -12.07 -17.48 -13.13
C LYS A 77 -11.43 -16.09 -13.12
N LYS A 78 -12.01 -15.14 -13.85
CA LYS A 78 -11.59 -13.73 -13.82
C LYS A 78 -12.47 -12.94 -12.86
N VAL A 79 -11.84 -12.30 -11.89
CA VAL A 79 -12.51 -11.41 -10.93
C VAL A 79 -12.19 -9.98 -11.30
N PRO A 80 -13.16 -9.18 -11.78
CA PRO A 80 -12.94 -7.79 -12.16
C PRO A 80 -12.99 -6.89 -10.92
N PHE A 81 -12.09 -5.89 -10.88
CA PHE A 81 -12.05 -4.82 -9.89
C PHE A 81 -12.02 -3.47 -10.60
N GLU A 82 -12.95 -2.60 -10.24
CA GLU A 82 -12.98 -1.23 -10.71
C GLU A 82 -11.88 -0.41 -10.00
N ILE A 83 -11.19 0.45 -10.78
CA ILE A 83 -10.16 1.34 -10.23
C ILE A 83 -10.83 2.64 -9.79
N PRO A 84 -10.82 2.97 -8.48
CA PRO A 84 -11.41 4.20 -7.97
C PRO A 84 -10.68 5.43 -8.51
N HIS A 85 -11.45 6.48 -8.81
CA HIS A 85 -10.96 7.79 -9.20
C HIS A 85 -10.87 8.72 -7.98
N TYR A 86 -9.71 9.33 -7.78
CA TYR A 86 -9.47 10.32 -6.73
C TYR A 86 -8.98 11.62 -7.35
N GLN A 87 -9.68 12.71 -7.08
CA GLN A 87 -9.34 14.03 -7.59
C GLN A 87 -9.32 15.07 -6.47
N ARG A 88 -8.36 15.96 -6.54
CA ARG A 88 -8.25 17.16 -5.72
C ARG A 88 -8.25 18.37 -6.63
N ASN A 89 -9.18 19.28 -6.39
CA ASN A 89 -9.30 20.54 -7.12
C ASN A 89 -8.91 21.69 -6.21
N ASP A 90 -8.22 22.67 -6.77
CA ASP A 90 -7.87 23.92 -6.11
C ASP A 90 -7.92 25.05 -7.13
N SER A 91 -7.97 26.28 -6.65
CA SER A 91 -7.95 27.48 -7.47
C SER A 91 -6.86 28.40 -6.98
N ILE A 92 -6.13 29.01 -7.90
CA ILE A 92 -5.07 29.98 -7.61
C ILE A 92 -5.46 31.27 -8.30
N LEU A 93 -5.74 32.30 -7.53
CA LEU A 93 -6.08 33.62 -8.05
C LEU A 93 -4.79 34.46 -8.21
N ALA A 94 -4.74 35.26 -9.24
CA ALA A 94 -3.62 36.18 -9.46
C ALA A 94 -3.45 37.16 -8.28
N ASP A 95 -4.54 37.55 -7.62
CA ASP A 95 -4.53 38.42 -6.44
C ASP A 95 -3.89 37.75 -5.19
N GLU A 96 -3.96 36.42 -5.07
CA GLU A 96 -3.33 35.70 -3.98
C GLU A 96 -1.78 35.75 -4.04
N VAL A 97 -1.21 36.00 -5.20
CA VAL A 97 0.24 36.08 -5.44
C VAL A 97 0.74 37.52 -5.47
N GLN A 98 -0.17 38.49 -5.65
CA GLN A 98 0.16 39.89 -5.74
C GLN A 98 0.79 40.39 -4.45
N ASN A 99 2.02 40.97 -4.54
CA ASN A 99 2.79 41.49 -3.41
C ASN A 99 3.19 40.47 -2.31
N VAL A 100 3.09 39.16 -2.62
CA VAL A 100 3.56 38.11 -1.72
C VAL A 100 5.02 37.82 -1.96
N ARG A 101 5.79 37.75 -0.86
CA ARG A 101 7.21 37.39 -0.90
C ARG A 101 7.40 35.89 -1.05
N ALA A 102 8.28 35.45 -1.93
CA ALA A 102 8.64 34.04 -2.10
C ALA A 102 9.24 33.45 -0.82
N PHE A 103 8.84 32.26 -0.44
CA PHE A 103 9.27 31.58 0.77
C PHE A 103 10.80 31.34 0.75
N GLY A 104 11.47 31.74 1.82
CA GLY A 104 12.93 31.56 1.95
C GLY A 104 13.79 32.65 1.28
N THR A 105 13.19 33.70 0.71
CA THR A 105 13.92 34.84 0.12
C THR A 105 13.60 36.15 0.82
N GLU A 106 14.54 37.10 0.80
CA GLU A 106 14.31 38.42 1.42
C GLU A 106 13.66 39.43 0.46
N ASN A 107 13.92 39.33 -0.86
CA ASN A 107 13.58 40.36 -1.82
C ASN A 107 12.94 39.86 -3.12
N GLN A 108 12.61 38.56 -3.25
CA GLN A 108 11.96 38.05 -4.46
C GLN A 108 10.45 37.87 -4.22
N LEU A 109 9.66 38.33 -5.18
CA LEU A 109 8.23 38.08 -5.19
C LEU A 109 7.92 36.63 -5.61
N GLU A 110 6.89 36.06 -5.00
CA GLU A 110 6.35 34.76 -5.40
C GLU A 110 5.79 34.85 -6.82
N VAL A 111 6.09 33.84 -7.66
CA VAL A 111 5.48 33.71 -8.98
C VAL A 111 4.34 32.68 -8.94
N ILE A 112 3.39 32.81 -9.87
CA ILE A 112 2.23 31.93 -9.95
C ILE A 112 2.65 30.46 -10.07
N GLU A 113 3.70 30.19 -10.85
CA GLU A 113 4.24 28.84 -11.06
C GLU A 113 4.68 28.17 -9.72
N ASP A 114 5.42 28.87 -8.88
CA ASP A 114 5.83 28.37 -7.56
C ASP A 114 4.62 28.04 -6.69
N ARG A 115 3.58 28.86 -6.79
CA ARG A 115 2.33 28.62 -6.04
C ARG A 115 1.59 27.40 -6.54
N VAL A 116 1.50 27.22 -7.86
CA VAL A 116 0.90 26.03 -8.50
C VAL A 116 1.64 24.78 -8.07
N ASN A 117 2.97 24.77 -8.19
CA ASN A 117 3.81 23.62 -7.85
C ASN A 117 3.66 23.23 -6.37
N ARG A 118 3.70 24.19 -5.44
CA ARG A 118 3.50 23.90 -4.02
C ARG A 118 2.11 23.33 -3.70
N LYS A 119 1.04 23.85 -4.34
CA LYS A 119 -0.30 23.31 -4.18
C LYS A 119 -0.40 21.91 -4.78
N ALA A 120 0.16 21.67 -5.96
CA ALA A 120 0.20 20.37 -6.60
C ALA A 120 0.92 19.31 -5.72
N GLN A 121 2.09 19.65 -5.17
CA GLN A 121 2.82 18.77 -4.24
C GLN A 121 2.04 18.48 -2.95
N ARG A 122 1.32 19.46 -2.41
CA ARG A 122 0.46 19.23 -1.25
C ARG A 122 -0.67 18.27 -1.56
N HIS A 123 -1.34 18.41 -2.71
CA HIS A 123 -2.40 17.50 -3.14
C HIS A 123 -1.87 16.11 -3.44
N SER A 124 -0.70 15.98 -4.08
CA SER A 124 -0.02 14.71 -4.27
C SER A 124 0.28 14.01 -2.94
N SER A 125 0.72 14.75 -1.92
CA SER A 125 0.95 14.20 -0.58
C SER A 125 -0.34 13.67 0.07
N ASP A 126 -1.48 14.36 -0.10
CA ASP A 126 -2.78 13.88 0.38
C ASP A 126 -3.23 12.61 -0.38
N LEU A 127 -2.96 12.52 -1.68
CA LEU A 127 -3.24 11.33 -2.50
C LEU A 127 -2.30 10.16 -2.15
N THR A 128 -1.04 10.43 -1.84
CA THR A 128 -0.09 9.42 -1.33
C THR A 128 -0.59 8.80 -0.02
N MET A 129 -1.16 9.60 0.89
CA MET A 129 -1.82 9.07 2.10
C MET A 129 -3.04 8.21 1.77
N THR A 130 -3.78 8.57 0.73
CA THR A 130 -4.94 7.78 0.26
C THR A 130 -4.49 6.44 -0.32
N LEU A 131 -3.39 6.41 -1.06
CA LEU A 131 -2.77 5.18 -1.58
C LEU A 131 -2.31 4.27 -0.43
N GLU A 132 -1.67 4.82 0.61
CA GLU A 132 -1.29 4.05 1.79
C GLU A 132 -2.52 3.47 2.49
N HIS A 133 -3.61 4.23 2.61
CA HIS A 133 -4.87 3.73 3.17
C HIS A 133 -5.44 2.55 2.37
N GLN A 134 -5.39 2.60 1.04
CA GLN A 134 -5.79 1.48 0.19
C GLN A 134 -4.91 0.25 0.40
N ARG A 135 -3.58 0.42 0.51
CA ARG A 135 -2.63 -0.67 0.75
C ARG A 135 -2.87 -1.34 2.09
N VAL A 136 -3.12 -0.55 3.13
CA VAL A 136 -3.56 -1.10 4.43
C VAL A 136 -4.88 -1.86 4.29
N GLY A 137 -5.83 -1.35 3.52
CA GLY A 137 -7.09 -2.03 3.22
C GLY A 137 -6.88 -3.36 2.51
N ALA A 138 -5.98 -3.42 1.52
CA ALA A 138 -5.62 -4.64 0.82
C ALA A 138 -5.02 -5.71 1.75
N ILE A 139 -4.15 -5.31 2.70
CA ILE A 139 -3.60 -6.20 3.73
C ILE A 139 -4.69 -6.69 4.69
N LYS A 140 -5.75 -5.91 4.92
CA LYS A 140 -6.90 -6.31 5.72
C LYS A 140 -7.93 -7.16 4.94
N GLY A 141 -7.81 -7.18 3.61
CA GLY A 141 -8.76 -7.82 2.70
C GLY A 141 -10.00 -6.98 2.38
N ILE A 142 -10.14 -5.78 2.97
CA ILE A 142 -11.25 -4.85 2.74
C ILE A 142 -10.70 -3.44 2.59
N VAL A 143 -10.88 -2.86 1.41
CA VAL A 143 -10.51 -1.48 1.11
C VAL A 143 -11.72 -0.57 1.31
N THR A 144 -11.55 0.46 2.13
CA THR A 144 -12.62 1.41 2.45
C THR A 144 -12.30 2.81 1.96
N SER A 145 -13.33 3.60 1.71
CA SER A 145 -13.22 5.04 1.49
C SER A 145 -12.94 5.79 2.79
N LYS A 146 -12.60 7.08 2.71
CA LYS A 146 -12.46 7.97 3.88
C LYS A 146 -13.72 7.99 4.77
N SER A 147 -14.91 7.89 4.18
CA SER A 147 -16.18 7.85 4.91
C SER A 147 -16.55 6.48 5.48
N GLY A 148 -15.70 5.46 5.33
CA GLY A 148 -15.94 4.10 5.80
C GLY A 148 -16.74 3.21 4.83
N GLY A 149 -17.19 3.74 3.69
CA GLY A 149 -17.84 2.92 2.65
C GLY A 149 -16.86 1.91 2.06
N VAL A 150 -17.32 0.67 1.85
CA VAL A 150 -16.50 -0.38 1.26
C VAL A 150 -16.34 -0.13 -0.24
N LEU A 151 -15.10 0.03 -0.70
CA LEU A 151 -14.75 0.16 -2.12
C LEU A 151 -14.49 -1.21 -2.73
N VAL A 152 -13.70 -2.05 -2.03
CA VAL A 152 -13.36 -3.40 -2.45
C VAL A 152 -13.43 -4.32 -1.24
N ASN A 153 -14.13 -5.43 -1.38
CA ASN A 153 -14.10 -6.53 -0.42
C ASN A 153 -13.54 -7.76 -1.14
N LEU A 154 -12.27 -8.08 -0.87
CA LEU A 154 -11.57 -9.18 -1.54
C LEU A 154 -12.22 -10.52 -1.23
N TYR A 155 -12.63 -10.76 0.01
CA TYR A 155 -13.25 -12.02 0.41
C TYR A 155 -14.54 -12.29 -0.37
N ASN A 156 -15.41 -11.29 -0.48
CA ASN A 156 -16.65 -11.41 -1.24
C ASN A 156 -16.37 -11.55 -2.75
N ALA A 157 -15.41 -10.81 -3.30
CA ALA A 157 -15.07 -10.85 -4.72
C ALA A 157 -14.53 -12.22 -5.15
N PHE A 158 -13.72 -12.83 -4.30
CA PHE A 158 -13.17 -14.16 -4.54
C PHE A 158 -14.10 -15.30 -4.07
N GLY A 159 -15.17 -14.97 -3.32
CA GLY A 159 -16.14 -15.98 -2.81
C GLY A 159 -15.57 -16.85 -1.70
N ILE A 160 -14.63 -16.32 -0.90
CA ILE A 160 -13.98 -17.01 0.22
C ILE A 160 -14.47 -16.48 1.56
N ALA A 161 -14.41 -17.32 2.58
CA ALA A 161 -14.69 -16.91 3.96
C ALA A 161 -13.57 -16.00 4.49
N VAL A 162 -13.93 -15.03 5.32
CA VAL A 162 -12.93 -14.20 6.02
C VAL A 162 -12.17 -15.09 7.02
N PRO A 163 -10.83 -15.17 6.95
CA PRO A 163 -10.06 -15.91 7.92
C PRO A 163 -10.33 -15.42 9.35
N ALA A 164 -10.53 -16.34 10.28
CA ALA A 164 -10.78 -15.99 11.67
C ALA A 164 -9.61 -15.22 12.28
N ALA A 165 -9.90 -14.26 13.15
CA ALA A 165 -8.86 -13.60 13.92
C ALA A 165 -8.26 -14.60 14.93
N VAL A 166 -6.93 -14.61 15.04
CA VAL A 166 -6.21 -15.49 15.97
C VAL A 166 -5.81 -14.70 17.20
N PRO A 167 -6.37 -15.02 18.40
CA PRO A 167 -5.94 -14.44 19.65
C PRO A 167 -4.59 -15.03 20.05
N LEU A 168 -3.62 -14.18 20.40
CA LEU A 168 -2.33 -14.63 20.93
C LEU A 168 -2.27 -14.61 22.47
N GLU A 169 -3.36 -14.19 23.15
CA GLU A 169 -3.49 -14.13 24.61
C GLU A 169 -2.27 -13.49 25.29
N LEU A 170 -1.83 -12.35 24.76
CA LEU A 170 -0.60 -11.67 25.20
C LEU A 170 -0.70 -11.04 26.58
N ASP A 171 -1.87 -11.02 27.18
CA ASP A 171 -2.13 -10.59 28.54
C ASP A 171 -1.95 -11.70 29.58
N VAL A 172 -1.75 -12.95 29.13
CA VAL A 172 -1.57 -14.13 29.98
C VAL A 172 -0.14 -14.66 29.92
N ASP A 173 0.69 -14.39 30.90
CA ASP A 173 2.11 -14.79 30.93
C ASP A 173 2.37 -16.31 30.79
N ALA A 174 1.37 -17.14 31.06
CA ALA A 174 1.47 -18.60 30.98
C ALA A 174 1.20 -19.14 29.55
N THR A 175 0.69 -18.32 28.65
CA THR A 175 0.39 -18.74 27.27
C THR A 175 1.66 -19.02 26.50
N ASP A 176 1.71 -20.13 25.77
CA ASP A 176 2.77 -20.44 24.84
C ASP A 176 2.53 -19.74 23.49
N VAL A 177 2.90 -18.46 23.45
CA VAL A 177 2.77 -17.64 22.23
C VAL A 177 3.61 -18.19 21.07
N SER A 178 4.69 -18.91 21.36
CA SER A 178 5.53 -19.50 20.31
C SER A 178 4.79 -20.59 19.55
N SER A 179 4.04 -21.44 20.26
CA SER A 179 3.22 -22.50 19.66
C SER A 179 2.07 -21.89 18.84
N LEU A 180 1.34 -20.94 19.42
CA LEU A 180 0.24 -20.26 18.71
C LEU A 180 0.73 -19.56 17.44
N TRP A 181 1.90 -18.92 17.50
CA TRP A 181 2.50 -18.28 16.33
C TRP A 181 2.89 -19.32 15.28
N GLN A 182 3.44 -20.47 15.66
CA GLN A 182 3.78 -21.53 14.74
C GLN A 182 2.53 -22.09 14.01
N ASP A 183 1.41 -22.25 14.73
CA ASP A 183 0.13 -22.65 14.14
C ASP A 183 -0.38 -21.62 13.10
N VAL A 184 -0.17 -20.33 13.36
CA VAL A 184 -0.48 -19.28 12.37
C VAL A 184 0.37 -19.45 11.12
N ILE A 185 1.68 -19.70 11.25
CA ILE A 185 2.57 -19.91 10.09
C ILE A 185 2.08 -21.12 9.29
N TYR A 186 1.84 -22.25 9.92
CA TYR A 186 1.36 -23.47 9.25
C TYR A 186 0.03 -23.22 8.53
N SER A 187 -0.91 -22.50 9.16
CA SER A 187 -2.18 -22.17 8.51
C SER A 187 -2.01 -21.28 7.27
N ILE A 188 -0.97 -20.45 7.23
CA ILE A 188 -0.64 -19.63 6.05
C ILE A 188 -0.02 -20.50 4.96
N GLU A 189 0.89 -21.41 5.34
CA GLU A 189 1.54 -22.34 4.42
C GLU A 189 0.53 -23.29 3.76
N ASP A 190 -0.49 -23.74 4.51
CA ASP A 190 -1.58 -24.56 3.99
C ASP A 190 -2.43 -23.82 2.92
N ASP A 191 -2.53 -22.48 3.03
CA ASP A 191 -3.29 -21.63 2.10
C ASP A 191 -2.43 -21.06 0.95
N LEU A 192 -1.09 -21.22 1.06
CA LEU A 192 -0.13 -20.66 0.10
C LEU A 192 0.62 -21.78 -0.63
N ASP A 193 0.22 -22.06 -1.86
CA ASP A 193 0.86 -23.10 -2.68
C ASP A 193 2.21 -22.69 -3.31
N GLU A 194 2.82 -21.60 -2.84
CA GLU A 194 4.05 -21.02 -3.42
C GLU A 194 5.10 -20.74 -2.36
N PRO A 195 6.40 -20.86 -2.70
CA PRO A 195 7.46 -20.51 -1.78
C PRO A 195 7.49 -19.01 -1.50
N TYR A 196 7.78 -18.64 -0.27
CA TYR A 196 7.91 -17.26 0.17
C TYR A 196 9.31 -16.98 0.77
N SER A 197 9.72 -15.71 0.81
CA SER A 197 11.04 -15.33 1.33
C SER A 197 11.01 -14.92 2.81
N GLY A 198 9.88 -14.49 3.32
CA GLY A 198 9.75 -14.04 4.70
C GLY A 198 8.32 -13.71 5.10
N ILE A 199 8.15 -13.52 6.41
CA ILE A 199 6.89 -13.07 6.99
C ILE A 199 7.15 -11.76 7.72
N LYS A 200 6.30 -10.77 7.45
CA LYS A 200 6.30 -9.48 8.13
C LYS A 200 4.96 -9.27 8.83
N VAL A 201 5.01 -8.73 10.04
CA VAL A 201 3.82 -8.47 10.84
C VAL A 201 3.76 -7.00 11.20
N TYR A 202 2.76 -6.31 10.69
CA TYR A 202 2.47 -4.93 11.07
C TYR A 202 1.59 -4.90 12.31
N THR A 203 2.08 -4.32 13.38
CA THR A 203 1.45 -4.36 14.70
C THR A 203 0.91 -3.02 15.13
N GLY A 204 -0.23 -3.02 15.81
CA GLY A 204 -0.72 -1.88 16.56
C GLY A 204 0.13 -1.59 17.79
N ARG A 205 0.00 -0.38 18.34
CA ARG A 205 0.86 0.13 19.41
C ARG A 205 0.84 -0.74 20.68
N ASP A 206 -0.34 -1.15 21.09
CA ASP A 206 -0.49 -1.91 22.35
C ASP A 206 -0.12 -3.37 22.13
N PHE A 207 -0.57 -3.98 21.02
CA PHE A 207 -0.16 -5.33 20.62
C PHE A 207 1.37 -5.47 20.60
N HIS A 208 2.07 -4.53 19.94
CA HIS A 208 3.54 -4.53 19.85
C HIS A 208 4.22 -4.51 21.21
N ARG A 209 3.71 -3.66 22.12
CA ARG A 209 4.23 -3.53 23.49
C ARG A 209 4.00 -4.79 24.31
N TYR A 210 2.81 -5.40 24.23
CA TYR A 210 2.49 -6.62 24.96
C TYR A 210 3.32 -7.80 24.47
N LEU A 211 3.42 -7.98 23.12
CA LEU A 211 4.23 -9.04 22.54
C LEU A 211 5.70 -8.94 22.95
N TRP A 212 6.31 -7.76 22.88
CA TRP A 212 7.70 -7.54 23.29
C TRP A 212 7.94 -7.87 24.77
N ARG A 213 6.95 -7.60 25.63
CA ARG A 213 7.05 -7.85 27.08
C ARG A 213 6.69 -9.26 27.46
N HIS A 214 6.05 -10.01 26.60
CA HIS A 214 5.60 -11.36 26.89
C HIS A 214 6.77 -12.29 27.24
N LYS A 215 6.57 -13.20 28.21
CA LYS A 215 7.61 -14.09 28.72
C LYS A 215 8.23 -14.93 27.61
N SER A 216 7.43 -15.56 26.73
CA SER A 216 7.92 -16.40 25.64
C SER A 216 8.90 -15.66 24.72
N VAL A 217 8.61 -14.38 24.40
CA VAL A 217 9.48 -13.55 23.55
C VAL A 217 10.74 -13.16 24.29
N ARG A 218 10.62 -12.71 25.54
CA ARG A 218 11.78 -12.29 26.36
C ARG A 218 12.75 -13.44 26.64
N ASP A 219 12.24 -14.62 26.94
CA ASP A 219 13.08 -15.79 27.22
C ASP A 219 13.92 -16.15 25.99
N THR A 220 13.38 -16.06 24.77
CA THR A 220 14.12 -16.26 23.51
C THR A 220 15.31 -15.32 23.38
N PHE A 221 15.15 -14.04 23.75
CA PHE A 221 16.24 -13.06 23.70
C PHE A 221 17.25 -13.20 24.85
N LEU A 222 16.82 -13.69 26.02
CA LEU A 222 17.72 -13.89 27.16
C LEU A 222 18.72 -15.02 26.93
N TYR A 223 18.32 -16.08 26.24
CA TYR A 223 19.19 -17.23 25.93
C TYR A 223 20.08 -17.03 24.71
N ASN A 224 19.76 -16.06 23.85
CA ASN A 224 20.62 -15.65 22.75
C ASN A 224 21.48 -14.43 23.18
N SER A 225 22.63 -14.20 22.54
CA SER A 225 23.55 -13.07 22.77
C SER A 225 22.91 -11.67 22.69
N GLY A 226 21.59 -11.57 22.55
CA GLY A 226 20.77 -10.38 22.43
C GLY A 226 20.27 -9.76 23.73
N ALA A 227 20.78 -10.16 24.92
CA ALA A 227 20.36 -9.60 26.22
C ALA A 227 20.54 -8.07 26.31
N GLU A 228 21.43 -7.50 25.50
CA GLU A 228 21.60 -6.04 25.39
C GLU A 228 20.39 -5.34 24.76
N VAL A 229 19.68 -6.00 23.86
CA VAL A 229 18.48 -5.50 23.19
C VAL A 229 17.31 -5.37 24.18
N LEU A 230 17.23 -6.24 25.17
CA LEU A 230 16.19 -6.20 26.22
C LEU A 230 16.36 -5.05 27.22
N ARG A 231 17.56 -4.46 27.29
CA ARG A 231 17.86 -3.30 28.17
C ARG A 231 17.46 -1.96 27.55
N ARG A 232 17.14 -1.96 26.25
CA ARG A 232 16.68 -0.77 25.51
C ARG A 232 15.16 -0.66 25.58
N ASP A 233 14.65 0.50 25.25
CA ASP A 233 13.21 0.71 25.01
C ASP A 233 12.69 -0.26 23.93
N VAL A 234 11.39 -0.51 23.94
CA VAL A 234 10.72 -1.37 22.95
C VAL A 234 11.10 -0.91 21.52
N PRO A 235 11.83 -1.73 20.76
CA PRO A 235 12.23 -1.33 19.40
C PRO A 235 11.01 -1.27 18.49
N ASP A 236 11.03 -0.37 17.51
CA ASP A 236 9.95 -0.27 16.52
C ASP A 236 9.90 -1.48 15.57
N VAL A 237 11.04 -2.13 15.37
CA VAL A 237 11.20 -3.32 14.52
C VAL A 237 12.09 -4.33 15.23
N TYR A 238 11.66 -5.59 15.25
CA TYR A 238 12.47 -6.71 15.74
C TYR A 238 12.09 -8.02 15.03
N THR A 239 12.98 -8.99 15.06
CA THR A 239 12.75 -10.32 14.48
C THR A 239 12.55 -11.34 15.61
N TRP A 240 11.45 -12.10 15.54
CA TRP A 240 11.12 -13.17 16.47
C TRP A 240 10.24 -14.22 15.80
N GLY A 241 10.45 -15.49 16.10
CA GLY A 241 9.65 -16.61 15.58
C GLY A 241 9.69 -16.72 14.04
N GLY A 242 10.80 -16.38 13.41
CA GLY A 242 10.93 -16.42 11.95
C GLY A 242 10.27 -15.26 11.20
N ALA A 243 9.70 -14.28 11.92
CA ALA A 243 9.03 -13.13 11.33
C ALA A 243 9.65 -11.81 11.77
N THR A 244 9.49 -10.78 10.94
CA THR A 244 9.82 -9.39 11.26
C THR A 244 8.59 -8.67 11.79
N TRP A 245 8.64 -8.23 13.04
CA TRP A 245 7.56 -7.51 13.72
C TRP A 245 7.85 -6.02 13.66
N GLU A 246 6.97 -5.26 13.02
CA GLU A 246 7.11 -3.82 12.85
C GLU A 246 5.90 -3.09 13.40
N ARG A 247 6.16 -2.10 14.28
CA ARG A 247 5.10 -1.23 14.78
C ARG A 247 4.63 -0.26 13.69
N TYR A 248 3.36 -0.34 13.33
CA TYR A 248 2.77 0.56 12.36
C TYR A 248 2.48 1.94 12.98
N LYS A 249 3.04 2.98 12.37
CA LYS A 249 2.91 4.38 12.83
C LYS A 249 1.90 5.13 11.96
N THR A 250 0.65 5.15 12.38
CA THR A 250 -0.36 5.99 11.71
C THR A 250 -0.08 7.46 12.02
N GLY A 251 0.03 8.29 11.00
CA GLY A 251 0.19 9.74 11.17
C GLY A 251 -1.03 10.37 11.87
N ALA A 252 -0.82 11.41 12.67
CA ALA A 252 -1.88 12.07 13.42
C ALA A 252 -3.02 12.59 12.50
N LYS A 253 -2.69 13.12 11.32
CA LYS A 253 -3.67 13.58 10.33
C LYS A 253 -4.52 12.42 9.80
N ALA A 254 -3.92 11.28 9.47
CA ALA A 254 -4.65 10.10 9.02
C ALA A 254 -5.58 9.55 10.10
N THR A 255 -5.12 9.51 11.35
CA THR A 255 -5.95 9.12 12.50
C THR A 255 -7.13 10.09 12.70
N SER A 256 -6.90 11.41 12.59
CA SER A 256 -7.96 12.42 12.69
C SER A 256 -8.99 12.30 11.58
N ASP A 257 -8.53 12.07 10.33
CA ASP A 257 -9.41 12.00 9.16
C ASP A 257 -10.28 10.72 9.13
N LEU A 258 -9.79 9.62 9.67
CA LEU A 258 -10.46 8.32 9.69
C LEU A 258 -11.16 8.02 11.03
N GLY A 259 -10.88 8.79 12.07
CA GLY A 259 -11.35 8.51 13.43
C GLY A 259 -10.68 7.32 14.11
N ALA A 260 -9.74 6.65 13.43
CA ALA A 260 -9.04 5.46 13.94
C ALA A 260 -7.65 5.32 13.33
N ALA A 261 -6.77 4.59 13.99
CA ALA A 261 -5.48 4.19 13.44
C ALA A 261 -5.67 3.20 12.28
N TYR A 262 -4.75 3.21 11.30
CA TYR A 262 -4.77 2.26 10.20
C TYR A 262 -4.75 0.79 10.65
N ILE A 263 -3.93 0.47 11.66
CA ILE A 263 -3.97 -0.81 12.36
C ILE A 263 -4.38 -0.50 13.80
N ALA A 264 -5.42 -1.16 14.29
CA ALA A 264 -5.95 -0.90 15.63
C ALA A 264 -4.88 -1.19 16.69
N PRO A 265 -4.87 -0.48 17.83
CA PRO A 265 -3.82 -0.62 18.83
C PRO A 265 -3.61 -2.04 19.33
N THR A 266 -4.67 -2.86 19.39
CA THR A 266 -4.70 -4.22 19.94
C THR A 266 -4.65 -5.32 18.88
N GLU A 267 -4.44 -4.98 17.60
CA GLU A 267 -4.37 -5.96 16.51
C GLU A 267 -3.03 -5.92 15.77
N ALA A 268 -2.76 -7.01 15.04
CA ALA A 268 -1.67 -7.07 14.07
C ALA A 268 -2.14 -7.73 12.76
N ARG A 269 -1.40 -7.46 11.69
CA ARG A 269 -1.66 -7.98 10.34
C ARG A 269 -0.43 -8.68 9.83
N VAL A 270 -0.60 -9.94 9.47
CA VAL A 270 0.47 -10.76 8.90
C VAL A 270 0.46 -10.57 7.39
N VAL A 271 1.64 -10.34 6.83
CA VAL A 271 1.87 -10.25 5.39
C VAL A 271 3.05 -11.14 5.00
N ILE A 272 2.97 -11.73 3.82
CA ILE A 272 3.99 -12.62 3.27
C ILE A 272 4.81 -11.82 2.27
N GLU A 273 6.12 -11.96 2.34
CA GLU A 273 7.07 -11.30 1.45
C GLU A 273 7.69 -12.30 0.46
N GLY A 274 7.99 -11.83 -0.76
CA GLY A 274 8.70 -12.61 -1.76
C GLY A 274 7.83 -13.51 -2.64
N VAL A 275 6.53 -13.47 -2.50
CA VAL A 275 5.59 -14.10 -3.43
C VAL A 275 5.28 -13.11 -4.56
N PRO A 276 5.58 -13.43 -5.83
CA PRO A 276 5.32 -12.54 -6.96
C PRO A 276 3.84 -12.18 -7.06
N ASP A 277 3.55 -10.89 -7.30
CA ASP A 277 2.20 -10.36 -7.52
C ASP A 277 1.15 -10.72 -6.43
N LEU A 278 1.58 -11.13 -5.23
CA LEU A 278 0.66 -11.35 -4.10
C LEU A 278 -0.04 -10.05 -3.70
N PHE A 279 0.72 -8.96 -3.63
CA PHE A 279 0.19 -7.62 -3.40
C PHE A 279 0.47 -6.74 -4.61
N ILE A 280 -0.57 -6.21 -5.22
CA ILE A 280 -0.49 -5.39 -6.42
C ILE A 280 -1.12 -4.02 -6.22
N SER A 281 -0.50 -3.00 -6.79
CA SER A 281 -1.12 -1.68 -7.02
C SER A 281 -1.17 -1.43 -8.52
N ARG A 282 -2.35 -1.11 -9.04
CA ARG A 282 -2.54 -0.84 -10.46
C ARG A 282 -3.07 0.57 -10.64
N PHE A 283 -2.49 1.28 -11.61
CA PHE A 283 -2.80 2.67 -11.91
C PHE A 283 -3.50 2.77 -13.26
N ALA A 284 -4.67 3.41 -13.30
CA ALA A 284 -5.39 3.71 -14.55
C ALA A 284 -5.00 5.08 -15.10
N PRO A 285 -5.20 5.34 -16.40
CA PRO A 285 -5.03 6.66 -16.98
C PRO A 285 -6.01 7.67 -16.34
N ALA A 286 -5.64 8.97 -16.40
CA ALA A 286 -6.54 10.03 -16.00
C ALA A 286 -7.70 10.18 -17.00
N ASP A 287 -8.71 10.95 -16.61
CA ASP A 287 -9.88 11.24 -17.45
C ASP A 287 -9.67 12.45 -18.39
N TYR A 288 -8.42 12.69 -18.79
CA TYR A 288 -8.07 13.72 -19.77
C TYR A 288 -8.02 13.17 -21.18
N ASN A 289 -8.36 14.01 -22.18
CA ASN A 289 -8.32 13.59 -23.58
C ASN A 289 -6.95 13.05 -24.01
N GLU A 290 -5.89 13.63 -23.47
CA GLU A 290 -4.48 13.30 -23.78
C GLU A 290 -4.06 11.94 -23.19
N THR A 291 -4.76 11.46 -22.18
CA THR A 291 -4.41 10.19 -21.48
C THR A 291 -5.25 9.01 -21.90
N VAL A 292 -6.20 9.19 -22.83
CA VAL A 292 -7.05 8.10 -23.35
C VAL A 292 -6.20 6.99 -23.95
N ASN A 293 -6.41 5.75 -23.50
CA ASN A 293 -5.69 4.53 -23.92
C ASN A 293 -4.17 4.56 -23.64
N THR A 294 -3.69 5.45 -22.79
CA THR A 294 -2.30 5.44 -22.34
C THR A 294 -2.12 4.54 -21.13
N LYS A 295 -0.89 4.14 -20.84
CA LYS A 295 -0.56 3.41 -19.61
C LYS A 295 -0.68 4.34 -18.41
N GLY A 296 -1.42 3.93 -17.38
CA GLY A 296 -1.63 4.72 -16.17
C GLY A 296 -0.33 4.94 -15.39
N ILE A 297 -0.25 6.09 -14.71
CA ILE A 297 0.84 6.47 -13.80
C ILE A 297 0.27 6.88 -12.45
N PRO A 298 1.07 6.93 -11.38
CA PRO A 298 0.58 7.18 -10.03
C PRO A 298 -0.21 8.48 -9.86
N PHE A 299 0.31 9.60 -10.37
CA PHE A 299 -0.31 10.91 -10.21
C PHE A 299 -0.35 11.65 -11.54
N TYR A 300 -1.44 12.42 -11.74
CA TYR A 300 -1.60 13.35 -12.83
C TYR A 300 -1.89 14.74 -12.27
N SER A 301 -1.32 15.77 -12.87
CA SER A 301 -1.56 17.15 -12.45
C SER A 301 -1.71 18.05 -13.67
N ARG A 302 -2.71 18.94 -13.64
CA ARG A 302 -2.99 19.90 -14.70
C ARG A 302 -3.42 21.23 -14.09
N ALA A 303 -2.94 22.33 -14.65
CA ALA A 303 -3.42 23.67 -14.35
C ALA A 303 -4.09 24.25 -15.60
N ILE A 304 -5.32 24.72 -15.44
CA ILE A 304 -6.14 25.29 -16.53
C ILE A 304 -6.33 26.77 -16.24
N GLU A 305 -5.96 27.62 -17.18
CA GLU A 305 -6.19 29.07 -17.06
C GLU A 305 -7.70 29.37 -17.02
N LYS A 306 -8.09 30.19 -16.07
CA LYS A 306 -9.49 30.65 -15.97
C LYS A 306 -9.85 31.50 -17.19
N ARG A 307 -11.05 31.33 -17.73
CA ARG A 307 -11.55 32.05 -18.90
C ARG A 307 -11.45 33.58 -18.81
N ASN A 308 -11.41 34.12 -17.61
CA ASN A 308 -11.29 35.57 -17.35
C ASN A 308 -9.83 36.03 -17.16
N GLY A 309 -8.84 35.15 -17.32
CA GLY A 309 -7.41 35.46 -17.14
C GLY A 309 -7.02 35.83 -15.70
N LYS A 310 -7.86 35.52 -14.68
CA LYS A 310 -7.65 35.93 -13.28
C LYS A 310 -7.04 34.82 -12.41
N GLY A 311 -6.38 33.83 -13.00
CA GLY A 311 -5.74 32.75 -12.28
C GLY A 311 -5.89 31.39 -12.96
N TYR A 312 -5.61 30.34 -12.20
CA TYR A 312 -5.61 28.96 -12.68
C TYR A 312 -6.49 28.08 -11.80
N ASP A 313 -7.12 27.09 -12.40
CA ASP A 313 -7.75 25.97 -11.74
C ASP A 313 -6.77 24.77 -11.79
N LEU A 314 -6.38 24.27 -10.64
CA LEU A 314 -5.47 23.16 -10.46
C LEU A 314 -6.24 21.89 -10.19
N GLU A 315 -5.95 20.84 -10.94
CA GLU A 315 -6.47 19.49 -10.72
C GLU A 315 -5.31 18.53 -10.49
N VAL A 316 -5.41 17.68 -9.47
CA VAL A 316 -4.47 16.60 -9.21
C VAL A 316 -5.27 15.33 -9.03
N GLN A 317 -4.95 14.29 -9.82
CA GLN A 317 -5.68 13.03 -9.87
C GLN A 317 -4.79 11.85 -9.55
N MET A 318 -5.40 10.82 -8.97
CA MET A 318 -4.83 9.49 -8.79
C MET A 318 -5.93 8.46 -9.08
N ASN A 319 -5.68 7.55 -10.00
CA ASN A 319 -6.57 6.45 -10.32
C ASN A 319 -5.87 5.15 -9.96
N ALA A 320 -6.08 4.67 -8.74
CA ALA A 320 -5.33 3.55 -8.20
C ALA A 320 -6.23 2.56 -7.47
N VAL A 321 -5.89 1.28 -7.59
CA VAL A 321 -6.44 0.20 -6.76
C VAL A 321 -5.30 -0.65 -6.22
N SER A 322 -5.35 -0.98 -4.94
CA SER A 322 -4.41 -1.88 -4.29
C SER A 322 -5.14 -3.13 -3.80
N LEU A 323 -4.62 -4.30 -4.15
CA LEU A 323 -5.28 -5.59 -3.96
C LEU A 323 -4.29 -6.64 -3.43
N CYS A 324 -4.82 -7.64 -2.72
CA CYS A 324 -4.16 -8.91 -2.47
C CYS A 324 -4.78 -9.97 -3.39
N THR A 325 -3.97 -10.71 -4.13
CA THR A 325 -4.44 -11.70 -5.12
C THR A 325 -4.84 -13.02 -4.48
N LYS A 326 -4.31 -13.33 -3.28
CA LYS A 326 -4.64 -14.54 -2.50
C LYS A 326 -5.12 -14.14 -1.08
N PRO A 327 -6.31 -13.57 -0.93
CA PRO A 327 -6.77 -13.04 0.38
C PRO A 327 -6.99 -14.12 1.45
N GLN A 328 -7.06 -15.41 1.08
CA GLN A 328 -7.08 -16.52 2.04
C GLN A 328 -5.81 -16.59 2.90
N THR A 329 -4.68 -16.04 2.45
CA THR A 329 -3.41 -16.03 3.19
C THR A 329 -3.33 -14.92 4.25
N LEU A 330 -4.24 -13.96 4.20
CA LEU A 330 -4.24 -12.84 5.14
C LEU A 330 -4.65 -13.31 6.53
N ARG A 331 -3.89 -12.92 7.56
CA ARG A 331 -4.20 -13.23 8.97
C ARG A 331 -4.29 -11.97 9.79
N LYS A 332 -5.31 -11.96 10.65
CA LYS A 332 -5.48 -10.96 11.70
C LYS A 332 -5.11 -11.60 13.03
N LEU A 333 -4.20 -10.97 13.75
CA LEU A 333 -3.90 -11.35 15.14
C LEU A 333 -4.53 -10.35 16.09
N THR A 334 -4.99 -10.82 17.24
CA THR A 334 -5.51 -9.98 18.31
C THR A 334 -4.72 -10.20 19.59
N LEU A 335 -4.75 -9.21 20.47
CA LEU A 335 -4.05 -9.26 21.75
C LEU A 335 -4.66 -10.34 22.66
N THR A 336 -5.99 -10.38 22.71
CA THR A 336 -6.84 -11.30 23.48
C THR A 336 -7.87 -11.92 22.57
#